data_b1df7eb84f190c4a6cad5d6b6d204816
#
_entry.id   b1df7eb84f190c4a6cad5d6b6d204816
#
_cell.length_a   1.000
_cell.length_b   1.000
_cell.length_c   1.000
_cell.angle_alpha   90.00
_cell.angle_beta   90.00
_cell.angle_gamma   90.00
#
_symmetry.space_group_name_H-M   'P 1'
#
loop_
_entity.id
_entity.type
_entity.pdbx_description
1 polymer ?
#
loop_
_entity_poly.entity_id
_entity_poly.type
_entity_poly.pdbx_seq_one_letter_code
_entity_poly.pdbx_strand_id
1 'polypeptide(L)'
;MEKSFSVFFIPCVSKILLAFFPALFSIRFVFCTFAKILSMKHTEISTLGEFGLIKRLTENFPIKNNSTEKGIGDDAAVLDYSNKKTLITSDLLLEGIHFDLTYVPLRHLGYKAVIVNLSDIYAMNGQPKQIIVSIGVSKRFSVENLEEIYSGIRLACNIYGIDLIGGDTSASLTGLTISITCIGEGQYGQIVYRNGAKENDLICVSGELGSAYMGLQLLEREKIVFETSGAIQPDFQGKDYILQRQLKPEARADIIDNLKKHNILPTAMMDISDGLSSELFHICTQSNVGCRIFEDKIPIGEQAAIMAEEMNFNIITAVLNGGEDYELLFTTSLSDYEKLIQIDDIGIIGHITSPEKGLALVGRQGEEIKLKAQGWNSLQ
;
A
#
# COMPACT_ATOMS: atom_id res chain seq x y z
N MET A 1 -10.63 -28.02 53.15
CA MET A 1 -10.04 -29.23 52.55
C MET A 1 -9.41 -28.79 51.23
N GLU A 2 -8.15 -28.39 51.31
CA GLU A 2 -7.30 -28.06 50.18
C GLU A 2 -6.85 -29.33 49.46
N LYS A 3 -6.93 -29.36 48.15
CA LYS A 3 -6.22 -30.36 47.37
C LYS A 3 -5.29 -29.62 46.38
N SER A 4 -4.03 -29.62 46.76
CA SER A 4 -2.89 -29.24 45.91
C SER A 4 -2.71 -30.25 44.79
N PHE A 5 -2.60 -29.77 43.54
CA PHE A 5 -2.10 -30.57 42.43
C PHE A 5 -0.62 -30.21 42.18
N SER A 6 0.24 -31.18 42.49
CA SER A 6 1.66 -31.15 42.22
C SER A 6 1.91 -31.48 40.74
N VAL A 7 2.60 -30.59 40.03
CA VAL A 7 3.08 -30.80 38.66
C VAL A 7 4.37 -31.62 38.76
N PHE A 8 4.35 -32.81 38.18
CA PHE A 8 5.55 -33.63 37.99
C PHE A 8 6.42 -33.06 36.82
N PHE A 9 7.61 -32.60 37.14
CA PHE A 9 8.69 -32.35 36.18
C PHE A 9 9.32 -33.69 35.76
N ILE A 10 9.32 -33.98 34.47
CA ILE A 10 10.14 -35.05 33.90
C ILE A 10 11.40 -34.42 33.26
N PRO A 11 12.59 -34.62 33.85
CA PRO A 11 13.85 -34.28 33.20
C PRO A 11 14.38 -35.55 32.57
N CYS A 12 14.26 -35.69 31.27
CA CYS A 12 15.16 -36.55 30.47
C CYS A 12 14.72 -36.61 28.98
N VAL A 13 15.15 -35.69 28.14
CA VAL A 13 15.45 -35.91 26.72
C VAL A 13 16.44 -34.83 26.25
N SER A 14 17.67 -34.85 26.75
CA SER A 14 18.70 -33.94 26.26
C SER A 14 20.03 -34.60 25.90
N LYS A 15 20.05 -35.92 25.64
CA LYS A 15 21.34 -36.59 25.30
C LYS A 15 21.31 -37.64 24.17
N ILE A 16 20.32 -37.66 23.30
CA ILE A 16 20.34 -38.51 22.11
C ILE A 16 19.81 -37.71 20.93
N LEU A 17 20.65 -36.94 20.24
CA LEU A 17 20.54 -36.54 18.80
C LEU A 17 21.70 -35.59 18.44
N LEU A 18 22.94 -36.06 18.58
CA LEU A 18 24.15 -35.37 18.11
C LEU A 18 24.98 -36.33 17.26
N ALA A 19 24.37 -36.90 16.25
CA ALA A 19 25.08 -37.49 15.13
C ALA A 19 24.11 -37.69 13.96
N PHE A 20 24.46 -37.14 12.82
CA PHE A 20 23.82 -37.19 11.50
C PHE A 20 22.79 -36.09 11.23
N PHE A 21 23.22 -34.96 10.62
CA PHE A 21 22.79 -34.45 9.32
C PHE A 21 23.23 -32.97 9.14
N PRO A 22 23.79 -32.56 8.00
CA PRO A 22 24.19 -31.18 7.72
C PRO A 22 23.03 -30.30 7.20
N ALA A 23 21.81 -30.49 7.76
CA ALA A 23 20.62 -29.68 7.46
C ALA A 23 20.21 -28.77 8.64
N LEU A 24 21.06 -28.59 9.66
CA LEU A 24 20.71 -27.92 10.91
C LEU A 24 20.87 -26.40 10.93
N PHE A 25 21.19 -25.76 9.78
CA PHE A 25 21.31 -24.30 9.77
C PHE A 25 19.95 -23.60 9.64
N SER A 26 18.97 -24.20 8.98
CA SER A 26 17.61 -23.62 8.80
C SER A 26 16.74 -23.73 10.07
N ILE A 27 16.89 -24.82 10.83
CA ILE A 27 16.09 -25.06 12.05
C ILE A 27 16.50 -24.11 13.19
N ARG A 28 17.77 -23.68 13.25
CA ARG A 28 18.21 -22.71 14.26
C ARG A 28 17.63 -21.31 14.05
N PHE A 29 17.35 -20.92 12.81
CA PHE A 29 16.73 -19.62 12.51
C PHE A 29 15.25 -19.60 12.92
N VAL A 30 14.50 -20.68 12.67
CA VAL A 30 13.08 -20.79 13.04
C VAL A 30 12.91 -20.86 14.55
N PHE A 31 13.75 -21.62 15.29
CA PHE A 31 13.70 -21.67 16.76
C PHE A 31 14.16 -20.35 17.42
N CYS A 32 15.08 -19.59 16.82
CA CYS A 32 15.43 -18.26 17.32
C CYS A 32 14.28 -17.25 17.11
N THR A 33 13.53 -17.38 16.03
CA THR A 33 12.36 -16.53 15.77
C THR A 33 11.21 -16.88 16.71
N PHE A 34 10.93 -18.17 16.94
CA PHE A 34 9.92 -18.62 17.90
C PHE A 34 10.31 -18.30 19.36
N ALA A 35 11.57 -18.42 19.74
CA ALA A 35 12.05 -18.03 21.08
C ALA A 35 12.02 -16.50 21.27
N LYS A 36 12.15 -15.71 20.20
CA LYS A 36 11.97 -14.26 20.24
C LYS A 36 10.51 -13.85 20.39
N ILE A 37 9.58 -14.58 19.80
CA ILE A 37 8.13 -14.37 19.96
C ILE A 37 7.69 -14.68 21.40
N LEU A 38 8.28 -15.69 22.05
CA LEU A 38 8.00 -16.05 23.46
C LEU A 38 8.63 -15.10 24.51
N SER A 39 9.50 -14.19 24.09
CA SER A 39 10.14 -13.18 24.97
C SER A 39 9.72 -11.73 24.69
N MET A 40 8.72 -11.51 23.85
CA MET A 40 8.21 -10.15 23.62
C MET A 40 7.60 -9.64 24.93
N LYS A 41 8.12 -8.53 25.43
CA LYS A 41 7.49 -7.81 26.52
C LYS A 41 6.07 -7.48 26.11
N HIS A 42 5.13 -7.86 26.95
CA HIS A 42 3.74 -7.45 26.81
C HIS A 42 3.47 -6.37 27.83
N THR A 43 3.32 -5.13 27.36
CA THR A 43 2.99 -4.00 28.22
C THR A 43 1.54 -3.61 27.96
N GLU A 44 0.72 -3.69 28.99
CA GLU A 44 -0.67 -3.22 28.92
C GLU A 44 -0.69 -1.71 28.64
N ILE A 45 -1.52 -1.27 27.68
CA ILE A 45 -1.68 0.15 27.31
C ILE A 45 -2.07 0.98 28.54
N SER A 46 -2.94 0.42 29.38
CA SER A 46 -3.40 1.08 30.60
C SER A 46 -2.28 1.47 31.58
N THR A 47 -1.10 0.82 31.51
CA THR A 47 0.04 1.15 32.38
C THR A 47 0.72 2.47 32.03
N LEU A 48 0.63 2.90 30.77
CA LEU A 48 1.21 4.17 30.29
C LEU A 48 0.21 5.34 30.36
N GLY A 49 -1.08 5.03 30.29
CA GLY A 49 -2.11 6.03 30.06
C GLY A 49 -2.01 6.65 28.66
N GLU A 50 -2.94 7.50 28.31
CA GLU A 50 -3.02 8.13 26.98
C GLU A 50 -1.78 8.95 26.62
N PHE A 51 -1.44 9.94 27.44
CA PHE A 51 -0.30 10.85 27.16
C PHE A 51 1.06 10.12 27.20
N GLY A 52 1.22 9.13 28.07
CA GLY A 52 2.43 8.32 28.15
C GLY A 52 2.62 7.46 26.90
N LEU A 53 1.54 6.88 26.37
CA LEU A 53 1.52 6.13 25.13
C LEU A 53 1.86 7.04 23.93
N ILE A 54 1.16 8.17 23.78
CA ILE A 54 1.42 9.14 22.69
C ILE A 54 2.88 9.54 22.67
N LYS A 55 3.43 9.95 23.82
CA LYS A 55 4.85 10.33 23.94
C LYS A 55 5.77 9.21 23.46
N ARG A 56 5.55 7.97 23.93
CA ARG A 56 6.40 6.82 23.60
C ARG A 56 6.37 6.48 22.09
N LEU A 57 5.19 6.60 21.46
CA LEU A 57 5.02 6.30 20.03
C LEU A 57 5.61 7.40 19.13
N THR A 58 5.61 8.66 19.58
CA THR A 58 5.93 9.81 18.73
C THR A 58 7.29 10.47 19.00
N GLU A 59 7.99 10.13 20.09
CA GLU A 59 9.26 10.76 20.47
C GLU A 59 10.38 10.66 19.41
N ASN A 60 10.29 9.70 18.49
CA ASN A 60 11.27 9.45 17.44
C ASN A 60 10.86 10.00 16.07
N PHE A 61 9.93 10.98 16.03
CA PHE A 61 9.50 11.66 14.80
C PHE A 61 10.02 13.10 14.77
N PRO A 62 11.21 13.36 14.18
CA PRO A 62 11.70 14.72 14.03
C PRO A 62 10.94 15.48 12.95
N ILE A 63 10.73 16.79 13.14
CA ILE A 63 10.23 17.69 12.11
C ILE A 63 11.31 17.83 11.02
N LYS A 64 10.92 17.70 9.76
CA LYS A 64 11.79 17.73 8.57
C LYS A 64 11.42 18.84 7.60
N ASN A 65 10.17 19.26 7.59
CA ASN A 65 9.63 20.23 6.65
C ASN A 65 9.56 21.63 7.26
N ASN A 66 10.06 22.63 6.54
CA ASN A 66 10.01 24.03 6.96
C ASN A 66 8.58 24.58 7.06
N SER A 67 7.63 23.96 6.36
CA SER A 67 6.21 24.29 6.46
C SER A 67 5.57 23.84 7.77
N THR A 68 6.26 23.05 8.58
CA THR A 68 5.82 22.66 9.94
C THR A 68 6.45 23.59 10.97
N GLU A 69 5.73 24.62 11.41
CA GLU A 69 6.18 25.51 12.49
C GLU A 69 6.08 24.84 13.85
N LYS A 70 4.96 24.13 14.09
CA LYS A 70 4.69 23.41 15.33
C LYS A 70 4.04 22.07 14.98
N GLY A 71 4.62 20.96 15.45
CA GLY A 71 4.07 19.62 15.35
C GLY A 71 3.42 19.15 16.64
N ILE A 72 3.60 17.85 16.97
CA ILE A 72 3.02 17.18 18.13
C ILE A 72 3.44 17.88 19.45
N GLY A 73 2.48 17.98 20.40
CA GLY A 73 2.75 18.46 21.77
C GLY A 73 2.04 19.77 22.13
N ASP A 74 1.08 20.18 21.32
CA ASP A 74 0.14 21.28 21.59
C ASP A 74 -1.25 20.88 21.14
N ASP A 75 -2.30 21.73 21.37
CA ASP A 75 -3.67 21.45 20.99
C ASP A 75 -3.86 21.31 19.47
N ALA A 76 -3.04 21.99 18.68
CA ALA A 76 -3.01 21.89 17.22
C ALA A 76 -1.60 22.02 16.64
N ALA A 77 -1.39 21.45 15.46
CA ALA A 77 -0.20 21.71 14.66
C ALA A 77 -0.33 23.06 13.93
N VAL A 78 0.81 23.74 13.71
CA VAL A 78 0.88 25.01 12.97
C VAL A 78 1.67 24.78 11.67
N LEU A 79 1.04 25.08 10.55
CA LEU A 79 1.62 24.91 9.21
C LEU A 79 1.60 26.24 8.44
N ASP A 80 2.70 26.55 7.74
CA ASP A 80 2.79 27.66 6.79
C ASP A 80 3.10 27.17 5.37
N TYR A 81 2.15 27.33 4.46
CA TYR A 81 2.25 27.03 3.04
C TYR A 81 2.27 28.26 2.15
N SER A 82 2.82 29.34 2.60
CA SER A 82 2.91 30.60 1.87
C SER A 82 3.25 30.41 0.38
N ASN A 83 2.43 30.97 -0.51
CA ASN A 83 2.60 30.95 -1.96
C ASN A 83 2.44 29.59 -2.66
N LYS A 84 1.79 28.58 -2.06
CA LYS A 84 1.49 27.28 -2.68
C LYS A 84 0.03 26.88 -2.46
N LYS A 85 -0.46 25.93 -3.26
CA LYS A 85 -1.74 25.26 -2.99
C LYS A 85 -1.53 24.17 -1.96
N THR A 86 -2.45 24.06 -1.01
CA THR A 86 -2.51 22.94 -0.07
C THR A 86 -3.34 21.82 -0.67
N LEU A 87 -2.79 20.60 -0.65
CA LEU A 87 -3.47 19.36 -1.02
C LEU A 87 -3.73 18.57 0.26
N ILE A 88 -4.93 18.00 0.39
CA ILE A 88 -5.31 17.21 1.57
C ILE A 88 -6.05 15.98 1.10
N THR A 89 -5.65 14.81 1.61
CA THR A 89 -6.35 13.54 1.44
C THR A 89 -6.44 12.79 2.76
N SER A 90 -7.36 11.83 2.85
CA SER A 90 -7.50 11.01 4.05
C SER A 90 -8.06 9.65 3.73
N ASP A 91 -7.35 8.59 4.15
CA ASP A 91 -7.78 7.19 4.03
C ASP A 91 -8.08 6.57 5.40
N LEU A 92 -8.96 5.58 5.36
CA LEU A 92 -9.39 4.80 6.51
C LEU A 92 -9.17 3.32 6.25
N LEU A 93 -8.33 2.68 7.05
CA LEU A 93 -8.06 1.24 7.01
C LEU A 93 -8.75 0.54 8.18
N LEU A 94 -9.61 -0.42 7.86
CA LEU A 94 -10.38 -1.20 8.83
C LEU A 94 -9.94 -2.65 8.81
N GLU A 95 -9.72 -3.22 9.99
CA GLU A 95 -9.43 -4.63 10.15
C GLU A 95 -10.61 -5.50 9.67
N GLY A 96 -10.29 -6.55 8.90
CA GLY A 96 -11.25 -7.45 8.28
C GLY A 96 -11.88 -6.93 6.99
N ILE A 97 -11.59 -5.66 6.60
CA ILE A 97 -12.02 -5.05 5.34
C ILE A 97 -10.81 -4.76 4.45
N HIS A 98 -9.87 -3.95 4.94
CA HIS A 98 -8.70 -3.50 4.17
C HIS A 98 -7.44 -4.30 4.49
N PHE A 99 -7.42 -5.03 5.60
CA PHE A 99 -6.31 -5.89 6.00
C PHE A 99 -6.77 -7.00 6.96
N ASP A 100 -6.05 -8.11 6.91
CA ASP A 100 -6.23 -9.23 7.83
C ASP A 100 -4.94 -9.47 8.63
N LEU A 101 -5.04 -9.39 9.96
CA LEU A 101 -3.91 -9.56 10.88
C LEU A 101 -3.42 -11.02 10.98
N THR A 102 -4.09 -11.97 10.33
CA THR A 102 -3.58 -13.35 10.25
C THR A 102 -2.32 -13.44 9.39
N TYR A 103 -2.18 -12.54 8.39
CA TYR A 103 -1.04 -12.55 7.47
C TYR A 103 -0.38 -11.17 7.27
N VAL A 104 -1.01 -10.05 7.68
CA VAL A 104 -0.42 -8.73 7.53
C VAL A 104 0.45 -8.37 8.73
N PRO A 105 1.78 -8.23 8.58
CA PRO A 105 2.64 -7.78 9.67
C PRO A 105 2.33 -6.33 10.06
N LEU A 106 2.24 -6.05 11.36
CA LEU A 106 1.88 -4.73 11.89
C LEU A 106 2.78 -3.59 11.37
N ARG A 107 4.06 -3.86 11.21
CA ARG A 107 5.01 -2.89 10.64
C ARG A 107 4.70 -2.57 9.17
N HIS A 108 4.34 -3.57 8.36
CA HIS A 108 3.96 -3.36 6.96
C HIS A 108 2.62 -2.61 6.88
N LEU A 109 1.67 -2.94 7.76
CA LEU A 109 0.40 -2.23 7.86
C LEU A 109 0.61 -0.74 8.14
N GLY A 110 1.44 -0.39 9.12
CA GLY A 110 1.78 1.01 9.42
C GLY A 110 2.45 1.73 8.25
N TYR A 111 3.33 1.03 7.52
CA TYR A 111 3.97 1.57 6.30
C TYR A 111 2.94 1.82 5.20
N LYS A 112 2.15 0.79 4.85
CA LYS A 112 1.10 0.87 3.81
C LYS A 112 0.09 1.97 4.09
N ALA A 113 -0.33 2.12 5.36
CA ALA A 113 -1.28 3.16 5.75
C ALA A 113 -0.79 4.59 5.44
N VAL A 114 0.52 4.83 5.47
CA VAL A 114 1.10 6.10 5.01
C VAL A 114 1.12 6.15 3.49
N ILE A 115 1.60 5.09 2.82
CA ILE A 115 1.83 5.07 1.37
C ILE A 115 0.56 5.35 0.57
N VAL A 116 -0.59 4.78 0.97
CA VAL A 116 -1.87 5.00 0.26
C VAL A 116 -2.21 6.49 0.17
N ASN A 117 -2.01 7.24 1.25
CA ASN A 117 -2.22 8.68 1.28
C ASN A 117 -1.15 9.49 0.51
N LEU A 118 0.11 9.05 0.52
CA LEU A 118 1.15 9.71 -0.27
C LEU A 118 0.88 9.55 -1.77
N SER A 119 0.34 8.40 -2.16
CA SER A 119 -0.06 8.07 -3.54
C SER A 119 -1.02 9.12 -4.10
N ASP A 120 -2.08 9.46 -3.36
CA ASP A 120 -3.05 10.49 -3.75
C ASP A 120 -2.39 11.86 -4.00
N ILE A 121 -1.48 12.27 -3.12
CA ILE A 121 -0.80 13.57 -3.28
C ILE A 121 0.11 13.55 -4.51
N TYR A 122 0.84 12.47 -4.75
CA TYR A 122 1.66 12.31 -5.95
C TYR A 122 0.81 12.24 -7.22
N ALA A 123 -0.35 11.57 -7.17
CA ALA A 123 -1.31 11.51 -8.27
C ALA A 123 -1.84 12.90 -8.70
N MET A 124 -1.74 13.89 -7.83
CA MET A 124 -2.02 15.29 -8.17
C MET A 124 -0.79 16.12 -8.55
N ASN A 125 0.36 15.50 -8.84
CA ASN A 125 1.65 16.15 -9.06
C ASN A 125 2.09 17.04 -7.88
N GLY A 126 1.61 16.69 -6.68
CA GLY A 126 1.93 17.37 -5.42
C GLY A 126 3.17 16.79 -4.74
N GLN A 127 3.52 17.38 -3.61
CA GLN A 127 4.54 16.89 -2.69
C GLN A 127 3.93 16.73 -1.30
N PRO A 128 3.78 15.52 -0.78
CA PRO A 128 3.34 15.29 0.58
C PRO A 128 4.36 15.86 1.58
N LYS A 129 3.90 16.38 2.71
CA LYS A 129 4.74 17.05 3.72
C LYS A 129 4.45 16.60 5.14
N GLN A 130 3.18 16.51 5.51
CA GLN A 130 2.77 16.15 6.85
C GLN A 130 1.69 15.07 6.83
N ILE A 131 1.65 14.30 7.93
CA ILE A 131 0.55 13.38 8.21
C ILE A 131 0.00 13.57 9.62
N ILE A 132 -1.29 13.26 9.77
CA ILE A 132 -2.01 13.12 11.03
C ILE A 132 -2.48 11.67 11.11
N VAL A 133 -2.26 10.99 12.25
CA VAL A 133 -2.60 9.57 12.43
C VAL A 133 -3.63 9.42 13.53
N SER A 134 -4.83 8.96 13.20
CA SER A 134 -5.86 8.59 14.15
C SER A 134 -5.98 7.06 14.22
N ILE A 135 -5.93 6.50 15.43
CA ILE A 135 -5.94 5.06 15.63
C ILE A 135 -6.98 4.62 16.67
N GLY A 136 -7.85 3.70 16.29
CA GLY A 136 -8.79 3.02 17.17
C GLY A 136 -8.28 1.63 17.53
N VAL A 137 -8.05 1.34 18.84
CA VAL A 137 -7.35 0.15 19.29
C VAL A 137 -8.21 -0.67 20.23
N SER A 138 -8.39 -1.97 19.97
CA SER A 138 -9.07 -2.87 20.88
C SER A 138 -8.13 -3.41 21.97
N LYS A 139 -8.71 -3.89 23.06
CA LYS A 139 -7.96 -4.41 24.25
C LYS A 139 -7.00 -5.57 23.97
N ARG A 140 -7.08 -6.21 22.82
CA ARG A 140 -6.17 -7.32 22.45
C ARG A 140 -4.77 -6.86 22.04
N PHE A 141 -4.59 -5.55 21.77
CA PHE A 141 -3.29 -5.00 21.38
C PHE A 141 -2.51 -4.54 22.62
N SER A 142 -1.21 -4.82 22.61
CA SER A 142 -0.26 -4.31 23.56
C SER A 142 0.42 -3.03 23.08
N VAL A 143 1.19 -2.39 23.94
CA VAL A 143 2.03 -1.25 23.57
C VAL A 143 3.01 -1.64 22.46
N GLU A 144 3.63 -2.83 22.55
CA GLU A 144 4.60 -3.31 21.57
C GLU A 144 3.97 -3.51 20.17
N ASN A 145 2.71 -3.94 20.10
CA ASN A 145 1.98 -4.01 18.83
C ASN A 145 1.84 -2.63 18.19
N LEU A 146 1.54 -1.61 18.98
CA LEU A 146 1.43 -0.23 18.49
C LEU A 146 2.81 0.32 18.09
N GLU A 147 3.87 0.00 18.83
CA GLU A 147 5.24 0.36 18.46
C GLU A 147 5.64 -0.24 17.11
N GLU A 148 5.23 -1.47 16.80
CA GLU A 148 5.46 -2.07 15.47
C GLU A 148 4.71 -1.32 14.37
N ILE A 149 3.43 -0.95 14.55
CA ILE A 149 2.70 -0.12 13.60
C ILE A 149 3.41 1.21 13.38
N TYR A 150 3.74 1.92 14.46
CA TYR A 150 4.42 3.21 14.39
C TYR A 150 5.85 3.10 13.85
N SER A 151 6.52 1.95 13.98
CA SER A 151 7.81 1.70 13.33
C SER A 151 7.69 1.68 11.80
N GLY A 152 6.58 1.14 11.28
CA GLY A 152 6.24 1.18 9.86
C GLY A 152 5.92 2.60 9.37
N ILE A 153 5.07 3.32 10.11
CA ILE A 153 4.75 4.74 9.84
C ILE A 153 6.04 5.57 9.78
N ARG A 154 6.91 5.42 10.78
CA ARG A 154 8.19 6.13 10.84
C ARG A 154 9.11 5.79 9.68
N LEU A 155 9.13 4.51 9.25
CA LEU A 155 9.92 4.09 8.08
C LEU A 155 9.47 4.84 6.83
N ALA A 156 8.17 4.87 6.54
CA ALA A 156 7.60 5.63 5.41
C ALA A 156 7.91 7.13 5.54
N CYS A 157 7.66 7.73 6.70
CA CYS A 157 7.99 9.13 6.98
C CYS A 157 9.47 9.46 6.75
N ASN A 158 10.37 8.53 7.06
CA ASN A 158 11.81 8.73 6.84
C ASN A 158 12.19 8.66 5.36
N ILE A 159 11.64 7.69 4.63
CA ILE A 159 11.94 7.50 3.20
C ILE A 159 11.43 8.70 2.39
N TYR A 160 10.19 9.14 2.64
CA TYR A 160 9.53 10.18 1.85
C TYR A 160 9.67 11.60 2.43
N GLY A 161 10.37 11.77 3.56
CA GLY A 161 10.60 13.10 4.14
C GLY A 161 9.34 13.74 4.73
N ILE A 162 8.47 12.96 5.37
CA ILE A 162 7.18 13.38 5.92
C ILE A 162 7.27 13.63 7.42
N ASP A 163 6.56 14.66 7.89
CA ASP A 163 6.43 14.97 9.32
C ASP A 163 5.14 14.35 9.86
N LEU A 164 5.23 13.63 10.98
CA LEU A 164 4.08 13.32 11.80
C LEU A 164 3.79 14.51 12.71
N ILE A 165 2.64 15.17 12.52
CA ILE A 165 2.34 16.45 13.19
C ILE A 165 1.21 16.38 14.22
N GLY A 166 0.50 15.27 14.30
CA GLY A 166 -0.60 15.08 15.23
C GLY A 166 -1.32 13.77 15.04
N GLY A 167 -2.39 13.59 15.78
CA GLY A 167 -3.23 12.40 15.69
C GLY A 167 -4.19 12.27 16.85
N ASP A 168 -4.86 11.14 16.91
CA ASP A 168 -5.75 10.76 18.00
C ASP A 168 -5.60 9.28 18.30
N THR A 169 -5.80 8.89 19.57
CA THR A 169 -5.78 7.49 19.99
C THR A 169 -7.02 7.19 20.83
N SER A 170 -7.87 6.32 20.32
CA SER A 170 -9.12 5.97 20.98
C SER A 170 -9.25 4.47 21.17
N ALA A 171 -10.12 4.06 22.13
CA ALA A 171 -10.47 2.67 22.28
C ALA A 171 -11.43 2.23 21.16
N SER A 172 -11.24 1.00 20.67
CA SER A 172 -12.17 0.32 19.76
C SER A 172 -12.76 -0.92 20.42
N LEU A 173 -14.03 -1.21 20.13
CA LEU A 173 -14.68 -2.44 20.59
C LEU A 173 -14.46 -3.63 19.64
N THR A 174 -14.17 -3.35 18.38
CA THR A 174 -14.28 -4.32 17.28
C THR A 174 -12.99 -4.54 16.48
N GLY A 175 -11.84 -4.11 16.94
CA GLY A 175 -10.60 -4.33 16.19
C GLY A 175 -9.72 -3.11 16.05
N LEU A 176 -8.86 -3.13 15.05
CA LEU A 176 -7.93 -2.06 14.73
C LEU A 176 -8.50 -1.19 13.59
N THR A 177 -8.45 0.10 13.79
CA THR A 177 -8.78 1.11 12.78
C THR A 177 -7.60 2.08 12.69
N ILE A 178 -7.16 2.38 11.47
CA ILE A 178 -6.11 3.38 11.23
C ILE A 178 -6.64 4.38 10.20
N SER A 179 -6.70 5.65 10.57
CA SER A 179 -6.98 6.75 9.64
C SER A 179 -5.77 7.66 9.56
N ILE A 180 -5.31 7.91 8.35
CA ILE A 180 -4.22 8.87 8.10
C ILE A 180 -4.73 9.97 7.20
N THR A 181 -4.51 11.20 7.62
CA THR A 181 -4.71 12.38 6.79
C THR A 181 -3.34 12.89 6.35
N CYS A 182 -3.13 12.98 5.04
CA CYS A 182 -1.91 13.55 4.46
C CYS A 182 -2.15 14.97 3.96
N ILE A 183 -1.21 15.86 4.28
CA ILE A 183 -1.20 17.24 3.84
C ILE A 183 0.04 17.44 2.98
N GLY A 184 -0.16 17.99 1.79
CA GLY A 184 0.88 18.25 0.81
C GLY A 184 0.78 19.64 0.19
N GLU A 185 1.75 19.95 -0.61
CA GLU A 185 1.84 21.20 -1.35
C GLU A 185 1.88 20.99 -2.86
N GLY A 186 1.24 21.87 -3.63
CA GLY A 186 1.29 21.88 -5.08
C GLY A 186 1.61 23.28 -5.61
N GLN A 187 2.42 23.34 -6.67
CA GLN A 187 2.74 24.60 -7.34
C GLN A 187 1.53 25.10 -8.14
N TYR A 188 1.33 26.42 -8.16
CA TYR A 188 0.29 27.02 -9.00
C TYR A 188 0.50 26.65 -10.47
N GLY A 189 -0.56 26.17 -11.12
CA GLY A 189 -0.52 25.76 -12.53
C GLY A 189 0.20 24.44 -12.83
N GLN A 190 0.64 23.72 -11.78
CA GLN A 190 1.30 22.41 -11.92
C GLN A 190 0.48 21.26 -11.29
N ILE A 191 -0.63 21.58 -10.63
CA ILE A 191 -1.52 20.55 -10.07
C ILE A 191 -2.22 19.84 -11.23
N VAL A 192 -2.17 18.53 -11.21
CA VAL A 192 -2.87 17.67 -12.16
C VAL A 192 -4.12 17.11 -11.51
N TYR A 193 -5.19 17.01 -12.26
CA TYR A 193 -6.49 16.53 -11.82
C TYR A 193 -6.89 15.27 -12.60
N ARG A 194 -7.94 14.60 -12.18
CA ARG A 194 -8.54 13.47 -12.91
C ARG A 194 -9.19 13.92 -14.23
N ASN A 195 -9.57 15.19 -14.36
CA ASN A 195 -10.10 15.78 -15.56
C ASN A 195 -9.02 16.54 -16.34
N GLY A 196 -9.15 16.60 -17.66
CA GLY A 196 -8.21 17.33 -18.52
C GLY A 196 -7.63 16.52 -19.66
N ALA A 197 -7.90 15.20 -19.70
CA ALA A 197 -7.55 14.35 -20.82
C ALA A 197 -8.23 14.81 -22.10
N LYS A 198 -7.49 14.75 -23.22
CA LYS A 198 -7.94 15.24 -24.54
C LYS A 198 -7.84 14.12 -25.56
N GLU A 199 -8.69 14.18 -26.60
CA GLU A 199 -8.61 13.24 -27.71
C GLU A 199 -7.20 13.23 -28.32
N ASN A 200 -6.68 12.03 -28.58
CA ASN A 200 -5.32 11.70 -29.00
C ASN A 200 -4.22 11.84 -27.94
N ASP A 201 -4.55 12.15 -26.68
CA ASP A 201 -3.57 12.01 -25.61
C ASP A 201 -3.16 10.53 -25.47
N LEU A 202 -1.90 10.30 -25.14
CA LEU A 202 -1.39 9.00 -24.76
C LEU A 202 -1.89 8.63 -23.36
N ILE A 203 -2.19 7.36 -23.15
CA ILE A 203 -2.50 6.79 -21.82
C ILE A 203 -1.26 6.05 -21.34
N CYS A 204 -0.77 6.41 -20.18
CA CYS A 204 0.46 5.90 -19.59
C CYS A 204 0.19 5.35 -18.20
N VAL A 205 0.93 4.31 -17.83
CA VAL A 205 1.00 3.78 -16.46
C VAL A 205 2.45 3.69 -16.01
N SER A 206 2.69 3.89 -14.72
CA SER A 206 3.99 3.61 -14.12
C SER A 206 4.10 2.14 -13.72
N GLY A 207 5.34 1.64 -13.61
CA GLY A 207 5.65 0.30 -13.10
C GLY A 207 4.89 -0.82 -13.81
N GLU A 208 4.42 -1.78 -13.03
CA GLU A 208 3.64 -2.94 -13.49
C GLU A 208 2.40 -3.15 -12.63
N LEU A 209 1.38 -3.78 -13.20
CA LEU A 209 0.06 -3.91 -12.61
C LEU A 209 -0.29 -5.38 -12.28
N GLY A 210 -1.19 -5.55 -11.31
CA GLY A 210 -1.76 -6.83 -10.91
C GLY A 210 -0.93 -7.61 -9.90
N SER A 211 0.30 -7.17 -9.60
CA SER A 211 1.18 -7.86 -8.65
C SER A 211 0.64 -7.79 -7.22
N ALA A 212 0.08 -6.66 -6.79
CA ALA A 212 -0.53 -6.52 -5.48
C ALA A 212 -1.71 -7.48 -5.31
N TYR A 213 -2.62 -7.53 -6.28
CA TYR A 213 -3.76 -8.43 -6.24
C TYR A 213 -3.36 -9.91 -6.23
N MET A 214 -2.36 -10.31 -7.03
CA MET A 214 -1.87 -11.69 -7.01
C MET A 214 -1.20 -12.05 -5.70
N GLY A 215 -0.54 -11.08 -5.05
CA GLY A 215 -0.03 -11.22 -3.69
C GLY A 215 -1.15 -11.43 -2.66
N LEU A 216 -2.25 -10.68 -2.76
CA LEU A 216 -3.44 -10.88 -1.93
C LEU A 216 -4.04 -12.28 -2.12
N GLN A 217 -4.22 -12.71 -3.37
CA GLN A 217 -4.77 -14.04 -3.67
C GLN A 217 -3.89 -15.17 -3.10
N LEU A 218 -2.57 -15.01 -3.15
CA LEU A 218 -1.65 -15.95 -2.51
C LEU A 218 -1.84 -15.99 -0.99
N LEU A 219 -1.90 -14.82 -0.32
CA LEU A 219 -2.09 -14.74 1.13
C LEU A 219 -3.41 -15.36 1.57
N GLU A 220 -4.50 -15.08 0.87
CA GLU A 220 -5.81 -15.66 1.16
C GLU A 220 -5.83 -17.19 0.91
N ARG A 221 -5.19 -17.68 -0.15
CA ARG A 221 -5.05 -19.11 -0.38
C ARG A 221 -4.31 -19.81 0.76
N GLU A 222 -3.16 -19.29 1.15
CA GLU A 222 -2.33 -19.87 2.20
C GLU A 222 -3.02 -19.80 3.57
N LYS A 223 -3.79 -18.75 3.85
CA LYS A 223 -4.63 -18.65 5.04
C LYS A 223 -5.67 -19.79 5.08
N ILE A 224 -6.41 -20.01 4.00
CA ILE A 224 -7.40 -21.10 3.90
C ILE A 224 -6.74 -22.46 4.11
N VAL A 225 -5.58 -22.70 3.50
CA VAL A 225 -4.81 -23.95 3.66
C VAL A 225 -4.40 -24.15 5.12
N PHE A 226 -3.87 -23.12 5.78
CA PHE A 226 -3.47 -23.17 7.17
C PHE A 226 -4.65 -23.43 8.10
N GLU A 227 -5.77 -22.76 7.92
CA GLU A 227 -6.98 -22.92 8.75
C GLU A 227 -7.61 -24.30 8.60
N THR A 228 -7.58 -24.88 7.40
CA THR A 228 -8.20 -26.18 7.11
C THR A 228 -7.31 -27.37 7.46
N SER A 229 -6.00 -27.26 7.29
CA SER A 229 -5.05 -28.38 7.50
C SER A 229 -4.40 -28.39 8.89
N GLY A 230 -4.37 -27.24 9.57
CA GLY A 230 -3.87 -27.09 10.94
C GLY A 230 -2.37 -27.32 11.17
N ALA A 231 -1.60 -27.66 10.13
CA ALA A 231 -0.20 -28.05 10.28
C ALA A 231 0.71 -27.72 9.09
N ILE A 232 0.18 -27.30 7.94
CA ILE A 232 0.98 -26.98 6.74
C ILE A 232 1.43 -25.54 6.85
N GLN A 233 2.75 -25.32 6.84
CA GLN A 233 3.28 -23.96 6.78
C GLN A 233 3.01 -23.34 5.40
N PRO A 234 2.66 -22.04 5.35
CA PRO A 234 2.49 -21.33 4.09
C PRO A 234 3.73 -21.43 3.19
N ASP A 235 3.51 -21.61 1.90
CA ASP A 235 4.59 -21.66 0.90
C ASP A 235 4.68 -20.31 0.16
N PHE A 236 5.69 -19.53 0.53
CA PHE A 236 5.99 -18.23 -0.06
C PHE A 236 7.28 -18.22 -0.88
N GLN A 237 7.90 -19.39 -1.12
CA GLN A 237 9.19 -19.48 -1.80
C GLN A 237 9.10 -18.90 -3.23
N GLY A 238 9.98 -17.92 -3.51
CA GLY A 238 10.04 -17.27 -4.83
C GLY A 238 8.86 -16.35 -5.15
N LYS A 239 8.06 -15.98 -4.14
CA LYS A 239 6.91 -15.08 -4.29
C LYS A 239 7.11 -13.73 -3.60
N ASP A 240 8.36 -13.41 -3.22
CA ASP A 240 8.69 -12.22 -2.42
C ASP A 240 8.18 -10.92 -3.05
N TYR A 241 8.27 -10.79 -4.37
CA TYR A 241 7.90 -9.57 -5.08
C TYR A 241 6.39 -9.29 -4.98
N ILE A 242 5.52 -10.24 -5.33
CA ILE A 242 4.06 -10.05 -5.26
C ILE A 242 3.58 -9.86 -3.82
N LEU A 243 4.22 -10.52 -2.84
CA LEU A 243 3.94 -10.29 -1.42
C LEU A 243 4.35 -8.89 -0.99
N GLN A 244 5.51 -8.42 -1.44
CA GLN A 244 5.96 -7.05 -1.16
C GLN A 244 5.00 -6.02 -1.75
N ARG A 245 4.58 -6.20 -3.02
CA ARG A 245 3.62 -5.30 -3.69
C ARG A 245 2.31 -5.16 -2.90
N GLN A 246 1.81 -6.26 -2.33
CA GLN A 246 0.58 -6.25 -1.52
C GLN A 246 0.80 -5.69 -0.11
N LEU A 247 1.84 -6.15 0.58
CA LEU A 247 2.02 -5.86 2.01
C LEU A 247 2.75 -4.54 2.28
N LYS A 248 3.59 -4.13 1.35
CA LYS A 248 4.45 -2.95 1.47
C LYS A 248 4.61 -2.25 0.11
N PRO A 249 3.52 -1.67 -0.45
CA PRO A 249 3.60 -0.90 -1.69
C PRO A 249 4.50 0.33 -1.52
N GLU A 250 4.90 0.92 -2.64
CA GLU A 250 5.69 2.16 -2.66
C GLU A 250 4.90 3.26 -3.39
N ALA A 251 4.96 4.49 -2.89
CA ALA A 251 4.39 5.64 -3.58
C ALA A 251 5.35 6.16 -4.65
N ARG A 252 4.84 6.52 -5.83
CA ARG A 252 5.63 6.79 -7.04
C ARG A 252 6.16 8.23 -7.12
N ALA A 253 6.87 8.66 -6.06
CA ALA A 253 7.59 9.93 -6.05
C ALA A 253 8.62 10.04 -7.19
N ASP A 254 9.29 8.92 -7.49
CA ASP A 254 10.29 8.79 -8.53
C ASP A 254 9.74 9.13 -9.92
N ILE A 255 8.53 8.70 -10.23
CA ILE A 255 7.86 9.01 -11.50
C ILE A 255 7.53 10.50 -11.59
N ILE A 256 7.01 11.10 -10.51
CA ILE A 256 6.73 12.55 -10.47
C ILE A 256 8.01 13.36 -10.69
N ASP A 257 9.11 12.95 -10.07
CA ASP A 257 10.41 13.62 -10.27
C ASP A 257 10.95 13.44 -11.71
N ASN A 258 10.79 12.25 -12.29
CA ASN A 258 11.17 11.98 -13.68
C ASN A 258 10.33 12.79 -14.67
N LEU A 259 9.00 12.86 -14.49
CA LEU A 259 8.13 13.70 -15.34
C LEU A 259 8.55 15.16 -15.29
N LYS A 260 8.83 15.71 -14.11
CA LYS A 260 9.33 17.08 -13.91
C LYS A 260 10.67 17.30 -14.61
N LYS A 261 11.62 16.36 -14.47
CA LYS A 261 12.95 16.43 -15.11
C LYS A 261 12.86 16.49 -16.63
N HIS A 262 11.89 15.79 -17.22
CA HIS A 262 11.68 15.78 -18.67
C HIS A 262 10.70 16.87 -19.16
N ASN A 263 10.27 17.77 -18.26
CA ASN A 263 9.29 18.83 -18.55
C ASN A 263 7.99 18.25 -19.17
N ILE A 264 7.48 17.19 -18.58
CA ILE A 264 6.18 16.59 -18.91
C ILE A 264 5.21 16.95 -17.80
N LEU A 265 4.11 17.61 -18.12
CA LEU A 265 3.00 17.84 -17.24
C LEU A 265 1.81 17.02 -17.76
N PRO A 266 1.36 15.97 -17.05
CA PRO A 266 0.20 15.19 -17.45
C PRO A 266 -1.05 16.05 -17.65
N THR A 267 -1.89 15.68 -18.60
CA THR A 267 -3.18 16.35 -18.85
C THR A 267 -4.25 15.90 -17.85
N ALA A 268 -4.21 14.63 -17.43
CA ALA A 268 -4.97 14.09 -16.32
C ALA A 268 -4.14 13.00 -15.63
N MET A 269 -4.37 12.77 -14.32
CA MET A 269 -3.65 11.75 -13.57
C MET A 269 -4.46 11.31 -12.34
N MET A 270 -4.30 10.05 -11.95
CA MET A 270 -4.69 9.48 -10.67
C MET A 270 -3.82 8.24 -10.37
N ASP A 271 -3.84 7.75 -9.15
CA ASP A 271 -3.21 6.48 -8.81
C ASP A 271 -4.16 5.30 -9.04
N ILE A 272 -3.61 4.09 -9.08
CA ILE A 272 -4.37 2.86 -9.31
C ILE A 272 -4.57 2.15 -7.96
N SER A 273 -5.72 2.41 -7.34
CA SER A 273 -6.15 1.85 -6.05
C SER A 273 -7.20 0.75 -6.19
N ASP A 274 -8.14 0.88 -7.12
CA ASP A 274 -9.26 -0.05 -7.31
C ASP A 274 -9.10 -0.95 -8.55
N GLY A 275 -8.13 -0.66 -9.39
CA GLY A 275 -7.80 -1.36 -10.62
C GLY A 275 -7.94 -0.50 -11.87
N LEU A 276 -7.11 -0.78 -12.88
CA LEU A 276 -6.95 0.05 -14.08
C LEU A 276 -8.27 0.45 -14.74
N SER A 277 -9.27 -0.44 -14.75
CA SER A 277 -10.57 -0.13 -15.37
C SER A 277 -11.31 0.97 -14.61
N SER A 278 -11.30 0.94 -13.28
CA SER A 278 -12.00 1.93 -12.44
C SER A 278 -11.43 3.32 -12.69
N GLU A 279 -10.11 3.44 -12.64
CA GLU A 279 -9.42 4.70 -12.80
C GLU A 279 -9.57 5.27 -14.21
N LEU A 280 -9.55 4.42 -15.25
CA LEU A 280 -9.86 4.86 -16.62
C LEU A 280 -11.28 5.41 -16.74
N PHE A 281 -12.26 4.78 -16.06
CA PHE A 281 -13.63 5.31 -16.01
C PHE A 281 -13.67 6.69 -15.36
N HIS A 282 -12.92 6.90 -14.27
CA HIS A 282 -12.86 8.20 -13.60
C HIS A 282 -12.26 9.28 -14.51
N ILE A 283 -11.10 9.04 -15.11
CA ILE A 283 -10.46 9.99 -16.04
C ILE A 283 -11.36 10.28 -17.23
N CYS A 284 -11.89 9.24 -17.88
CA CYS A 284 -12.71 9.40 -19.09
C CYS A 284 -14.03 10.12 -18.81
N THR A 285 -14.69 9.77 -17.69
CA THR A 285 -15.95 10.43 -17.31
C THR A 285 -15.75 11.90 -16.97
N GLN A 286 -14.74 12.21 -16.16
CA GLN A 286 -14.47 13.60 -15.75
C GLN A 286 -13.92 14.46 -16.89
N SER A 287 -13.28 13.86 -17.89
CA SER A 287 -12.78 14.55 -19.08
C SER A 287 -13.76 14.54 -20.24
N ASN A 288 -14.87 13.82 -20.15
CA ASN A 288 -15.85 13.60 -21.22
C ASN A 288 -15.20 13.06 -22.50
N VAL A 289 -14.48 11.94 -22.40
CA VAL A 289 -13.75 11.27 -23.47
C VAL A 289 -13.96 9.77 -23.44
N GLY A 290 -13.55 9.06 -24.50
CA GLY A 290 -13.39 7.62 -24.55
C GLY A 290 -11.93 7.21 -24.49
N CYS A 291 -11.66 5.90 -24.44
CA CYS A 291 -10.29 5.39 -24.51
C CYS A 291 -10.19 4.05 -25.24
N ARG A 292 -8.99 3.76 -25.72
CA ARG A 292 -8.55 2.44 -26.17
C ARG A 292 -7.25 2.09 -25.44
N ILE A 293 -7.24 0.99 -24.71
CA ILE A 293 -6.02 0.40 -24.14
C ILE A 293 -5.74 -0.92 -24.83
N PHE A 294 -4.48 -1.28 -24.99
CA PHE A 294 -4.04 -2.48 -25.71
C PHE A 294 -3.52 -3.52 -24.72
N GLU A 295 -4.10 -4.71 -24.75
CA GLU A 295 -3.75 -5.81 -23.83
C GLU A 295 -2.26 -6.13 -23.84
N ASP A 296 -1.63 -6.13 -25.02
CA ASP A 296 -0.21 -6.44 -25.21
C ASP A 296 0.74 -5.32 -24.77
N LYS A 297 0.21 -4.16 -24.41
CA LYS A 297 0.96 -2.99 -23.95
C LYS A 297 0.88 -2.78 -22.44
N ILE A 298 -0.03 -3.48 -21.75
CA ILE A 298 -0.16 -3.35 -20.30
C ILE A 298 1.06 -4.02 -19.65
N PRO A 299 1.84 -3.29 -18.83
CA PRO A 299 2.96 -3.88 -18.13
C PRO A 299 2.48 -4.81 -17.00
N ILE A 300 2.87 -6.06 -17.08
CA ILE A 300 2.49 -7.12 -16.13
C ILE A 300 3.76 -7.75 -15.57
N GLY A 301 3.86 -7.84 -14.24
CA GLY A 301 4.98 -8.45 -13.58
C GLY A 301 5.10 -9.95 -13.86
N GLU A 302 6.32 -10.45 -14.07
CA GLU A 302 6.58 -11.86 -14.35
C GLU A 302 6.04 -12.76 -13.23
N GLN A 303 6.29 -12.41 -11.96
CA GLN A 303 5.80 -13.20 -10.83
C GLN A 303 4.27 -13.20 -10.73
N ALA A 304 3.61 -12.08 -11.08
CA ALA A 304 2.17 -12.00 -11.12
C ALA A 304 1.59 -12.90 -12.22
N ALA A 305 2.18 -12.91 -13.41
CA ALA A 305 1.76 -13.77 -14.51
C ALA A 305 1.91 -15.26 -14.16
N ILE A 306 3.06 -15.66 -13.60
CA ILE A 306 3.31 -17.04 -13.13
C ILE A 306 2.31 -17.42 -12.05
N MET A 307 2.05 -16.56 -11.06
CA MET A 307 1.12 -16.85 -9.97
C MET A 307 -0.33 -16.99 -10.50
N ALA A 308 -0.72 -16.15 -11.44
CA ALA A 308 -2.03 -16.24 -12.09
C ALA A 308 -2.21 -17.58 -12.83
N GLU A 309 -1.17 -18.05 -13.54
CA GLU A 309 -1.16 -19.37 -14.19
C GLU A 309 -1.29 -20.51 -13.17
N GLU A 310 -0.49 -20.47 -12.08
CA GLU A 310 -0.56 -21.44 -10.98
C GLU A 310 -1.96 -21.53 -10.36
N MET A 311 -2.66 -20.41 -10.26
CA MET A 311 -4.01 -20.32 -9.69
C MET A 311 -5.13 -20.54 -10.73
N ASN A 312 -4.79 -20.77 -11.99
CA ASN A 312 -5.72 -20.81 -13.12
C ASN A 312 -6.62 -19.56 -13.18
N PHE A 313 -6.00 -18.38 -12.95
CA PHE A 313 -6.64 -17.08 -12.91
C PHE A 313 -6.25 -16.25 -14.14
N ASN A 314 -7.18 -15.48 -14.69
CA ASN A 314 -6.86 -14.59 -15.80
C ASN A 314 -6.15 -13.33 -15.30
N ILE A 315 -4.87 -13.19 -15.62
CA ILE A 315 -4.05 -12.05 -15.18
C ILE A 315 -4.62 -10.69 -15.64
N ILE A 316 -5.24 -10.62 -16.81
CA ILE A 316 -5.87 -9.38 -17.30
C ILE A 316 -7.02 -8.96 -16.38
N THR A 317 -7.75 -9.91 -15.79
CA THR A 317 -8.77 -9.61 -14.79
C THR A 317 -8.14 -9.01 -13.51
N ALA A 318 -7.02 -9.55 -13.06
CA ALA A 318 -6.28 -8.99 -11.91
C ALA A 318 -5.85 -7.54 -12.17
N VAL A 319 -5.26 -7.28 -13.33
CA VAL A 319 -4.80 -5.95 -13.74
C VAL A 319 -5.95 -4.94 -13.85
N LEU A 320 -7.05 -5.35 -14.48
CA LEU A 320 -8.16 -4.45 -14.73
C LEU A 320 -8.99 -4.13 -13.47
N ASN A 321 -9.06 -5.06 -12.50
CA ASN A 321 -10.01 -4.96 -11.39
C ASN A 321 -9.41 -5.29 -10.01
N GLY A 322 -8.13 -5.62 -9.92
CA GLY A 322 -7.53 -6.10 -8.66
C GLY A 322 -7.21 -5.01 -7.67
N GLY A 323 -6.72 -3.87 -8.14
CA GLY A 323 -6.37 -2.73 -7.31
C GLY A 323 -5.12 -2.89 -6.44
N GLU A 324 -4.93 -1.92 -5.57
CA GLU A 324 -3.83 -1.80 -4.58
C GLU A 324 -2.41 -1.76 -5.18
N ASP A 325 -2.29 -1.48 -6.49
CA ASP A 325 -0.98 -1.34 -7.15
C ASP A 325 -0.27 -0.04 -6.77
N TYR A 326 -1.03 1.04 -6.50
CA TYR A 326 -0.53 2.39 -6.18
C TYR A 326 0.47 2.93 -7.21
N GLU A 327 0.33 2.47 -8.45
CA GLU A 327 0.99 3.01 -9.62
C GLU A 327 0.22 4.22 -10.15
N LEU A 328 0.87 5.06 -10.96
CA LEU A 328 0.23 6.24 -11.53
C LEU A 328 -0.34 5.92 -12.91
N LEU A 329 -1.62 6.19 -13.11
CA LEU A 329 -2.29 6.27 -14.40
C LEU A 329 -2.38 7.72 -14.81
N PHE A 330 -1.85 8.08 -15.99
CA PHE A 330 -1.91 9.44 -16.46
C PHE A 330 -2.08 9.54 -17.97
N THR A 331 -2.55 10.70 -18.41
CA THR A 331 -2.61 11.05 -19.82
C THR A 331 -1.68 12.22 -20.14
N THR A 332 -1.12 12.25 -21.32
CA THR A 332 -0.27 13.35 -21.80
C THR A 332 -0.35 13.52 -23.31
N SER A 333 0.04 14.70 -23.80
CA SER A 333 0.03 15.00 -25.22
C SER A 333 0.90 14.03 -26.03
N LEU A 334 0.46 13.66 -27.23
CA LEU A 334 1.26 12.89 -28.18
C LEU A 334 2.64 13.55 -28.47
N SER A 335 2.76 14.88 -28.33
CA SER A 335 4.04 15.59 -28.48
C SER A 335 5.10 15.23 -27.43
N ASP A 336 4.70 14.62 -26.31
CA ASP A 336 5.62 14.18 -25.27
C ASP A 336 6.16 12.75 -25.48
N TYR A 337 5.74 12.06 -26.56
CA TYR A 337 6.13 10.67 -26.85
C TYR A 337 7.64 10.44 -26.77
N GLU A 338 8.42 11.26 -27.47
CA GLU A 338 9.90 11.12 -27.52
C GLU A 338 10.58 11.34 -26.15
N LYS A 339 9.94 12.07 -25.25
CA LYS A 339 10.42 12.26 -23.88
C LYS A 339 10.02 11.08 -22.99
N LEU A 340 8.79 10.56 -23.16
CA LEU A 340 8.26 9.44 -22.36
C LEU A 340 9.09 8.19 -22.54
N ILE A 341 9.47 7.84 -23.78
CA ILE A 341 10.27 6.63 -24.07
C ILE A 341 11.69 6.68 -23.49
N GLN A 342 12.11 7.80 -22.93
CA GLN A 342 13.39 7.96 -22.23
C GLN A 342 13.26 7.80 -20.71
N ILE A 343 12.06 7.60 -20.20
CA ILE A 343 11.80 7.40 -18.78
C ILE A 343 11.54 5.93 -18.56
N ASP A 344 12.41 5.29 -17.80
CA ASP A 344 12.19 3.93 -17.34
C ASP A 344 10.93 3.85 -16.47
N ASP A 345 10.33 2.68 -16.38
CA ASP A 345 9.13 2.42 -15.58
C ASP A 345 7.87 3.18 -16.02
N ILE A 346 7.77 3.65 -17.25
CA ILE A 346 6.53 4.18 -17.84
C ILE A 346 6.15 3.35 -19.06
N GLY A 347 4.97 2.73 -19.01
CA GLY A 347 4.35 2.03 -20.13
C GLY A 347 3.29 2.88 -20.82
N ILE A 348 3.38 3.05 -22.15
CA ILE A 348 2.31 3.64 -22.95
C ILE A 348 1.35 2.52 -23.34
N ILE A 349 0.16 2.51 -22.74
CA ILE A 349 -0.80 1.39 -22.86
C ILE A 349 -1.94 1.66 -23.84
N GLY A 350 -2.11 2.90 -24.31
CA GLY A 350 -3.24 3.25 -25.15
C GLY A 350 -3.32 4.72 -25.50
N HIS A 351 -4.51 5.16 -25.90
CA HIS A 351 -4.78 6.56 -26.22
C HIS A 351 -6.23 6.95 -25.92
N ILE A 352 -6.45 8.22 -25.73
CA ILE A 352 -7.75 8.84 -25.54
C ILE A 352 -8.46 9.01 -26.87
N THR A 353 -9.77 8.73 -26.89
CA THR A 353 -10.63 8.83 -28.07
C THR A 353 -11.80 9.76 -27.79
N SER A 354 -12.60 10.05 -28.84
CA SER A 354 -13.86 10.77 -28.66
C SER A 354 -14.84 9.97 -27.77
N PRO A 355 -15.75 10.66 -27.04
CA PRO A 355 -16.63 10.00 -26.06
C PRO A 355 -17.58 8.96 -26.69
N GLU A 356 -17.97 9.13 -27.96
CA GLU A 356 -18.87 8.21 -28.66
C GLU A 356 -18.28 6.82 -28.84
N LYS A 357 -16.95 6.71 -28.84
CA LYS A 357 -16.25 5.41 -28.95
C LYS A 357 -16.30 4.61 -27.65
N GLY A 358 -16.64 5.25 -26.50
CA GLY A 358 -16.64 4.60 -25.21
C GLY A 358 -15.26 4.09 -24.77
N LEU A 359 -15.22 3.21 -23.79
CA LEU A 359 -14.00 2.64 -23.21
C LEU A 359 -13.87 1.16 -23.60
N ALA A 360 -12.75 0.79 -24.20
CA ALA A 360 -12.51 -0.59 -24.60
C ALA A 360 -11.04 -1.03 -24.43
N LEU A 361 -10.87 -2.32 -24.10
CA LEU A 361 -9.64 -3.07 -24.22
C LEU A 361 -9.58 -3.65 -25.65
N VAL A 362 -8.47 -3.46 -26.33
CA VAL A 362 -8.17 -4.10 -27.60
C VAL A 362 -7.32 -5.34 -27.29
N GLY A 363 -7.91 -6.51 -27.51
CA GLY A 363 -7.21 -7.77 -27.31
C GLY A 363 -6.16 -8.05 -28.37
N ARG A 364 -5.36 -9.09 -28.17
CA ARG A 364 -4.22 -9.47 -29.03
C ARG A 364 -4.60 -9.78 -30.48
N GLN A 365 -5.84 -10.14 -30.75
CA GLN A 365 -6.36 -10.42 -32.11
C GLN A 365 -7.07 -9.21 -32.72
N GLY A 366 -7.07 -8.05 -32.02
CA GLY A 366 -7.69 -6.81 -32.46
C GLY A 366 -9.18 -6.71 -32.12
N GLU A 367 -9.75 -7.64 -31.37
CA GLU A 367 -11.11 -7.55 -30.88
C GLU A 367 -11.25 -6.45 -29.82
N GLU A 368 -12.33 -5.69 -29.87
CA GLU A 368 -12.64 -4.69 -28.86
C GLU A 368 -13.57 -5.26 -27.77
N ILE A 369 -13.10 -5.26 -26.55
CA ILE A 369 -13.85 -5.68 -25.37
C ILE A 369 -14.21 -4.43 -24.58
N LYS A 370 -15.50 -4.18 -24.40
CA LYS A 370 -15.96 -3.03 -23.60
C LYS A 370 -15.49 -3.18 -22.16
N LEU A 371 -14.78 -2.18 -21.67
CA LEU A 371 -14.37 -2.13 -20.27
C LEU A 371 -15.61 -2.01 -19.36
N LYS A 372 -15.52 -2.62 -18.20
CA LYS A 372 -16.48 -2.50 -17.09
C LYS A 372 -15.68 -2.21 -15.83
N ALA A 373 -16.06 -1.19 -15.11
CA ALA A 373 -15.52 -0.97 -13.77
C ALA A 373 -16.13 -2.04 -12.84
N GLN A 374 -15.31 -3.00 -12.44
CA GLN A 374 -15.65 -4.06 -11.48
C GLN A 374 -14.67 -4.03 -10.31
N GLY A 375 -14.01 -2.88 -10.11
CA GLY A 375 -13.05 -2.67 -9.05
C GLY A 375 -13.59 -3.02 -7.67
N TRP A 376 -12.71 -3.12 -6.71
CA TRP A 376 -13.05 -3.46 -5.34
C TRP A 376 -14.08 -2.46 -4.77
N ASN A 377 -15.12 -2.98 -4.13
CA ASN A 377 -16.17 -2.16 -3.53
C ASN A 377 -16.36 -2.56 -2.07
N SER A 378 -15.84 -1.74 -1.15
CA SER A 378 -15.90 -1.96 0.30
C SER A 378 -17.32 -1.96 0.89
N LEU A 379 -18.33 -1.55 0.11
CA LEU A 379 -19.72 -1.41 0.56
C LEU A 379 -20.65 -2.51 0.01
N GLN A 380 -20.11 -3.52 -0.70
CA GLN A 380 -20.87 -4.67 -1.19
C GLN A 380 -20.63 -5.93 -0.38
#